data_26c979f6be510fd4d1bfdfaa900c7467
#
_entry.id   26c979f6be510fd4d1bfdfaa900c7467
#
_cell.length_a   1.000
_cell.length_b   1.000
_cell.length_c   1.000
_cell.angle_alpha   90.00
_cell.angle_beta   90.00
_cell.angle_gamma   90.00
#
_symmetry.space_group_name_H-M   'P 1'
#
loop_
_entity.id
_entity.type
_entity.pdbx_description
1 polymer ?
#
loop_
_entity_poly.entity_id
_entity_poly.type
_entity_poly.pdbx_seq_one_letter_code
_entity_poly.pdbx_strand_id
1 'polypeptide(L)'
;MAMRTIDIIRAALGGLWRQKARTALTLLGVAVGSCALAFSLSLGLGLRSLIDNQFRSRDDFWWVTVYPANRGQATIDERDIAPEKIAVKGEMPEERRLRLRGRLIRDYRQNHSSPDIKLITPERVALLKALPDVEEVRIFRTRFGKIGLGDTFAEGLTYAGRLDTFKPALDDRLIRGRLATVPDEVTVTELLLYQLGLRTDAELDGVIGKTVRITLGKSEFQKAGALAGILTPGSGDLEDEITRSQSQTLTKIADQLPQKIDHFDLTPAEKALVKLVMNRKRSTAATPEPQELSAVAEFRIVGVLRETFNDEEVFDPLNSHTMVANQMRLFLTVDGGEVLFGQFPELATFGQTHADVKVRPGGDLPAVVDGIKADGMDCYSSLKFYQSVKREVTLISAGLNLFALISLLVAAIGITNTLFTSVLERTREIGIWKSLGARDSHILLMFLSEGMALGFLGGGLGLLLGWLLSIPGDGFVRRLIQQQSVEPIQSSTVFEFPLWLCLGTVGFAVLITTGAALYPARRASRVQPVEALRYE
;
A
#
# COMPACT_ATOMS: atom_id res chain seq x y z
N MET A 1 1.77 46.34 -52.30
CA MET A 1 1.35 46.78 -50.93
C MET A 1 1.55 45.60 -50.00
N ALA A 2 2.46 45.67 -49.01
CA ALA A 2 2.69 44.52 -48.14
C ALA A 2 1.46 44.36 -47.19
N MET A 3 0.78 43.23 -47.22
CA MET A 3 -0.29 42.91 -46.29
C MET A 3 0.26 42.98 -44.84
N ARG A 4 -0.30 43.87 -44.00
CA ARG A 4 0.12 43.96 -42.63
C ARG A 4 -0.36 42.74 -41.83
N THR A 5 0.39 42.30 -40.84
CA THR A 5 0.03 41.14 -39.99
C THR A 5 -1.37 41.28 -39.34
N ILE A 6 -1.80 42.52 -39.07
CA ILE A 6 -3.13 42.83 -38.54
C ILE A 6 -4.23 42.52 -39.55
N ASP A 7 -4.00 42.75 -40.84
CA ASP A 7 -4.98 42.48 -41.89
C ASP A 7 -5.15 40.97 -42.10
N ILE A 8 -4.07 40.19 -41.92
CA ILE A 8 -4.09 38.71 -41.97
C ILE A 8 -4.93 38.17 -40.80
N ILE A 9 -4.74 38.67 -39.61
CA ILE A 9 -5.50 38.25 -38.41
C ILE A 9 -6.98 38.63 -38.54
N ARG A 10 -7.31 39.82 -39.04
CA ARG A 10 -8.72 40.23 -39.30
C ARG A 10 -9.38 39.36 -40.38
N ALA A 11 -8.68 39.02 -41.44
CA ALA A 11 -9.19 38.13 -42.48
C ALA A 11 -9.44 36.69 -41.92
N ALA A 12 -8.52 36.20 -41.08
CA ALA A 12 -8.67 34.89 -40.43
C ALA A 12 -9.91 34.87 -39.49
N LEU A 13 -10.06 35.87 -38.62
CA LEU A 13 -11.21 35.98 -37.72
C LEU A 13 -12.53 36.16 -38.49
N GLY A 14 -12.54 36.95 -39.58
CA GLY A 14 -13.68 37.11 -40.47
C GLY A 14 -14.10 35.77 -41.14
N GLY A 15 -13.11 34.94 -41.43
CA GLY A 15 -13.35 33.59 -41.97
C GLY A 15 -14.11 32.68 -41.05
N LEU A 16 -13.77 32.69 -39.76
CA LEU A 16 -14.44 31.90 -38.75
C LEU A 16 -15.93 32.29 -38.54
N TRP A 17 -16.26 33.58 -38.73
CA TRP A 17 -17.65 34.07 -38.58
C TRP A 17 -18.54 33.73 -39.77
N ARG A 18 -18.00 33.49 -40.97
CA ARG A 18 -18.80 33.16 -42.16
C ARG A 18 -19.42 31.77 -42.11
N GLN A 19 -18.76 30.81 -41.43
CA GLN A 19 -19.22 29.40 -41.31
C GLN A 19 -19.54 29.01 -39.89
N LYS A 20 -20.46 29.74 -39.24
CA LYS A 20 -20.76 29.65 -37.77
C LYS A 20 -20.98 28.23 -37.26
N ALA A 21 -21.81 27.43 -37.95
CA ALA A 21 -22.14 26.06 -37.47
C ALA A 21 -20.93 25.12 -37.49
N ARG A 22 -20.11 25.20 -38.57
CA ARG A 22 -18.92 24.34 -38.73
C ARG A 22 -17.82 24.74 -37.76
N THR A 23 -17.60 26.05 -37.59
CA THR A 23 -16.64 26.59 -36.63
C THR A 23 -17.05 26.25 -35.17
N ALA A 24 -18.34 26.35 -34.84
CA ALA A 24 -18.85 25.96 -33.54
C ALA A 24 -18.64 24.47 -33.25
N LEU A 25 -18.86 23.57 -34.22
CA LEU A 25 -18.67 22.15 -34.06
C LEU A 25 -17.18 21.79 -33.85
N THR A 26 -16.29 22.42 -34.63
CA THR A 26 -14.84 22.22 -34.49
C THR A 26 -14.33 22.79 -33.16
N LEU A 27 -14.80 23.97 -32.75
CA LEU A 27 -14.48 24.58 -31.47
C LEU A 27 -14.94 23.71 -30.31
N LEU A 28 -16.15 23.12 -30.41
CA LEU A 28 -16.67 22.20 -29.41
C LEU A 28 -15.78 20.96 -29.28
N GLY A 29 -15.34 20.39 -30.40
CA GLY A 29 -14.43 19.24 -30.40
C GLY A 29 -13.10 19.54 -29.69
N VAL A 30 -12.49 20.69 -29.97
CA VAL A 30 -11.27 21.14 -29.30
C VAL A 30 -11.52 21.41 -27.82
N ALA A 31 -12.64 22.08 -27.51
CA ALA A 31 -13.00 22.38 -26.12
C ALA A 31 -13.23 21.11 -25.29
N VAL A 32 -13.92 20.09 -25.83
CA VAL A 32 -14.11 18.81 -25.14
C VAL A 32 -12.76 18.10 -24.93
N GLY A 33 -11.91 18.03 -25.95
CA GLY A 33 -10.58 17.41 -25.82
C GLY A 33 -9.68 18.13 -24.82
N SER A 34 -9.67 19.47 -24.85
CA SER A 34 -8.87 20.28 -23.92
C SER A 34 -9.46 20.24 -22.51
N CYS A 35 -10.80 20.18 -22.37
CA CYS A 35 -11.47 20.00 -21.09
C CYS A 35 -11.05 18.66 -20.45
N ALA A 36 -11.14 17.57 -21.20
CA ALA A 36 -10.73 16.25 -20.73
C ALA A 36 -9.25 16.22 -20.31
N LEU A 37 -8.37 16.88 -21.08
CA LEU A 37 -6.95 16.98 -20.76
C LEU A 37 -6.71 17.79 -19.49
N ALA A 38 -7.30 18.98 -19.38
CA ALA A 38 -7.15 19.84 -18.20
C ALA A 38 -7.69 19.15 -16.94
N PHE A 39 -8.88 18.55 -17.05
CA PHE A 39 -9.53 17.85 -15.93
C PHE A 39 -8.72 16.62 -15.46
N SER A 40 -8.25 15.78 -16.38
CA SER A 40 -7.49 14.58 -16.04
C SER A 40 -6.10 14.89 -15.44
N LEU A 41 -5.41 15.90 -15.99
CA LEU A 41 -4.13 16.34 -15.43
C LEU A 41 -4.31 16.98 -14.06
N SER A 42 -5.31 17.85 -13.90
CA SER A 42 -5.65 18.50 -12.63
C SER A 42 -6.00 17.49 -11.54
N LEU A 43 -6.83 16.49 -11.87
CA LEU A 43 -7.17 15.38 -10.96
C LEU A 43 -5.91 14.58 -10.58
N GLY A 44 -5.08 14.23 -11.55
CA GLY A 44 -3.86 13.46 -11.30
C GLY A 44 -2.86 14.18 -10.39
N LEU A 45 -2.72 15.50 -10.53
CA LEU A 45 -1.87 16.32 -9.66
C LEU A 45 -2.46 16.45 -8.27
N GLY A 46 -3.74 16.78 -8.17
CA GLY A 46 -4.41 16.99 -6.90
C GLY A 46 -4.50 15.70 -6.06
N LEU A 47 -4.79 14.54 -6.68
CA LEU A 47 -4.77 13.26 -5.97
C LEU A 47 -3.37 12.90 -5.46
N ARG A 48 -2.31 13.17 -6.24
CA ARG A 48 -0.92 12.96 -5.76
C ARG A 48 -0.58 13.86 -4.59
N SER A 49 -0.92 15.13 -4.68
CA SER A 49 -0.72 16.10 -3.61
C SER A 49 -1.49 15.70 -2.34
N LEU A 50 -2.74 15.28 -2.51
CA LEU A 50 -3.58 14.81 -1.40
C LEU A 50 -2.99 13.57 -0.72
N ILE A 51 -2.56 12.58 -1.49
CA ILE A 51 -1.90 11.37 -0.98
C ILE A 51 -0.61 11.76 -0.26
N ASP A 52 0.25 12.55 -0.90
CA ASP A 52 1.53 12.96 -0.31
C ASP A 52 1.30 13.71 1.02
N ASN A 53 0.32 14.60 1.08
CA ASN A 53 -0.01 15.35 2.30
C ASN A 53 -0.62 14.44 3.38
N GLN A 54 -1.57 13.58 3.01
CA GLN A 54 -2.25 12.72 3.97
C GLN A 54 -1.31 11.69 4.61
N PHE A 55 -0.38 11.13 3.84
CA PHE A 55 0.59 10.17 4.37
C PHE A 55 1.71 10.84 5.15
N ARG A 56 2.35 11.86 4.57
CA ARG A 56 3.54 12.48 5.16
C ARG A 56 3.27 13.35 6.37
N SER A 57 2.03 13.84 6.54
CA SER A 57 1.63 14.60 7.72
C SER A 57 1.40 13.72 8.96
N ARG A 58 1.20 12.42 8.79
CA ARG A 58 0.97 11.49 9.89
C ARG A 58 2.30 11.01 10.46
N ASP A 59 2.45 11.06 11.79
CA ASP A 59 3.63 10.55 12.47
C ASP A 59 3.84 9.05 12.22
N ASP A 60 2.74 8.28 12.16
CA ASP A 60 2.75 6.83 11.91
C ASP A 60 3.39 6.43 10.59
N PHE A 61 3.36 7.30 9.57
CA PHE A 61 4.00 7.05 8.28
C PHE A 61 5.53 6.90 8.40
N TRP A 62 6.11 7.58 9.36
CA TRP A 62 7.56 7.62 9.57
C TRP A 62 8.08 6.52 10.48
N TRP A 63 7.18 5.62 10.95
CA TRP A 63 7.56 4.47 11.74
C TRP A 63 7.74 3.22 10.90
N VAL A 64 8.81 2.48 11.17
CA VAL A 64 9.13 1.20 10.54
C VAL A 64 9.28 0.16 11.64
N THR A 65 8.40 -0.83 11.67
CA THR A 65 8.53 -1.97 12.59
C THR A 65 9.46 -3.01 12.00
N VAL A 66 10.58 -3.23 12.64
CA VAL A 66 11.62 -4.18 12.26
C VAL A 66 11.44 -5.46 13.04
N TYR A 67 11.50 -6.58 12.36
CA TYR A 67 11.44 -7.90 12.96
C TYR A 67 12.48 -8.84 12.35
N PRO A 68 12.83 -9.93 13.07
CA PRO A 68 13.76 -10.92 12.56
C PRO A 68 13.26 -11.49 11.23
N ALA A 69 14.01 -11.35 10.16
CA ALA A 69 13.65 -11.97 8.90
C ALA A 69 13.70 -13.48 9.05
N ASN A 70 12.58 -14.13 8.83
CA ASN A 70 12.55 -15.58 8.62
C ASN A 70 13.06 -15.85 7.20
N ARG A 71 14.39 -15.83 7.01
CA ARG A 71 15.05 -16.02 5.72
C ARG A 71 14.93 -17.45 5.19
N GLY A 72 14.26 -18.33 5.91
CA GLY A 72 14.04 -19.70 5.48
C GLY A 72 13.42 -19.85 4.09
N GLN A 73 12.77 -18.82 3.57
CA GLN A 73 12.16 -18.86 2.23
C GLN A 73 12.96 -18.16 1.12
N ALA A 74 13.92 -17.29 1.44
CA ALA A 74 14.51 -16.38 0.45
C ALA A 74 15.93 -16.71 -0.03
N THR A 75 16.63 -17.64 0.61
CA THR A 75 18.09 -17.81 0.40
C THR A 75 18.50 -18.95 -0.52
N ILE A 76 17.58 -19.84 -0.90
CA ILE A 76 17.96 -20.89 -1.87
C ILE A 76 17.59 -20.35 -3.28
N ASP A 77 18.62 -19.98 -4.06
CA ASP A 77 18.39 -19.64 -5.48
C ASP A 77 17.86 -20.89 -6.21
N GLU A 78 16.99 -20.70 -7.19
CA GLU A 78 16.49 -21.79 -8.02
C GLU A 78 17.65 -22.55 -8.71
N ARG A 79 18.76 -21.88 -8.96
CA ARG A 79 19.98 -22.44 -9.56
C ARG A 79 20.70 -23.41 -8.64
N ASP A 80 20.50 -23.27 -7.32
CA ASP A 80 21.13 -24.12 -6.30
C ASP A 80 20.27 -25.37 -6.02
N ILE A 81 19.07 -25.44 -6.57
CA ILE A 81 18.18 -26.59 -6.43
C ILE A 81 18.50 -27.60 -7.53
N ALA A 82 18.81 -28.84 -7.14
CA ALA A 82 19.04 -29.90 -8.11
C ALA A 82 17.85 -30.04 -9.05
N PRO A 83 18.05 -29.98 -10.39
CA PRO A 83 16.97 -29.96 -11.38
C PRO A 83 15.95 -31.11 -11.22
N GLU A 84 16.41 -32.26 -10.72
CA GLU A 84 15.58 -33.46 -10.49
C GLU A 84 14.49 -33.24 -9.44
N LYS A 85 14.71 -32.34 -8.48
CA LYS A 85 13.80 -32.06 -7.37
C LYS A 85 12.67 -31.10 -7.74
N ILE A 86 12.86 -30.32 -8.80
CA ILE A 86 11.89 -29.36 -9.32
C ILE A 86 11.36 -29.75 -10.71
N ALA A 87 11.78 -30.90 -11.23
CA ALA A 87 11.34 -31.43 -12.51
C ALA A 87 9.90 -31.94 -12.43
N VAL A 88 9.00 -31.34 -13.20
CA VAL A 88 7.61 -31.79 -13.35
C VAL A 88 7.55 -32.83 -14.49
N LYS A 89 7.26 -34.10 -14.13
CA LYS A 89 7.15 -35.21 -15.08
C LYS A 89 5.71 -35.36 -15.58
N GLY A 90 5.56 -35.85 -16.81
CA GLY A 90 4.27 -36.13 -17.45
C GLY A 90 3.90 -35.15 -18.56
N GLU A 91 2.98 -35.58 -19.44
CA GLU A 91 2.43 -34.74 -20.49
C GLU A 91 1.31 -33.87 -19.91
N MET A 92 1.50 -32.55 -19.98
CA MET A 92 0.54 -31.56 -19.48
C MET A 92 0.75 -30.22 -20.18
N PRO A 93 -0.27 -29.33 -20.19
CA PRO A 93 -0.13 -27.96 -20.70
C PRO A 93 0.98 -27.20 -19.97
N GLU A 94 1.69 -26.34 -20.70
CA GLU A 94 2.85 -25.61 -20.17
C GLU A 94 2.51 -24.73 -18.96
N GLU A 95 1.35 -24.08 -18.95
CA GLU A 95 0.88 -23.31 -17.81
C GLU A 95 0.75 -24.14 -16.51
N ARG A 96 0.24 -25.38 -16.63
CA ARG A 96 0.15 -26.28 -15.49
C ARG A 96 1.54 -26.71 -15.02
N ARG A 97 2.44 -26.98 -15.94
CA ARG A 97 3.84 -27.33 -15.64
C ARG A 97 4.54 -26.23 -14.89
N LEU A 98 4.39 -24.97 -15.32
CA LEU A 98 4.97 -23.81 -14.65
C LEU A 98 4.40 -23.63 -13.23
N ARG A 99 3.08 -23.78 -13.04
CA ARG A 99 2.46 -23.68 -11.72
C ARG A 99 2.98 -24.75 -10.76
N LEU A 100 3.07 -26.00 -11.23
CA LEU A 100 3.59 -27.11 -10.42
C LEU A 100 5.06 -26.93 -10.09
N ARG A 101 5.87 -26.51 -11.07
CA ARG A 101 7.29 -26.20 -10.84
C ARG A 101 7.46 -25.11 -9.80
N GLY A 102 6.70 -24.01 -9.91
CA GLY A 102 6.74 -22.91 -8.94
C GLY A 102 6.33 -23.37 -7.52
N ARG A 103 5.40 -24.36 -7.41
CA ARG A 103 5.04 -24.95 -6.12
C ARG A 103 6.16 -25.85 -5.58
N LEU A 104 6.75 -26.71 -6.40
CA LEU A 104 7.87 -27.56 -6.00
C LEU A 104 9.09 -26.76 -5.51
N ILE A 105 9.39 -25.65 -6.16
CA ILE A 105 10.45 -24.73 -5.71
C ILE A 105 10.13 -24.16 -4.33
N ARG A 106 8.89 -23.72 -4.11
CA ARG A 106 8.45 -23.18 -2.80
C ARG A 106 8.52 -24.27 -1.72
N ASP A 107 8.01 -25.46 -1.99
CA ASP A 107 8.03 -26.58 -1.05
C ASP A 107 9.47 -27.02 -0.73
N TYR A 108 10.35 -27.02 -1.75
CA TYR A 108 11.76 -27.33 -1.53
C TYR A 108 12.42 -26.28 -0.61
N ARG A 109 12.21 -25.00 -0.89
CA ARG A 109 12.70 -23.90 -0.06
C ARG A 109 12.19 -24.01 1.37
N GLN A 110 10.90 -24.26 1.55
CA GLN A 110 10.27 -24.38 2.86
C GLN A 110 10.84 -25.55 3.69
N ASN A 111 11.14 -26.68 3.05
CA ASN A 111 11.61 -27.88 3.72
C ASN A 111 13.14 -27.94 3.94
N HIS A 112 13.92 -27.15 3.20
CA HIS A 112 15.39 -27.19 3.25
C HIS A 112 16.01 -25.90 3.76
N SER A 113 15.21 -24.87 4.04
CA SER A 113 15.71 -23.66 4.65
C SER A 113 15.94 -23.90 6.14
N SER A 114 17.19 -23.78 6.56
CA SER A 114 17.53 -23.63 7.96
C SER A 114 17.00 -22.28 8.42
N PRO A 115 16.23 -22.18 9.52
CA PRO A 115 15.79 -20.89 10.03
C PRO A 115 17.00 -20.13 10.60
N ASP A 116 17.73 -19.45 9.74
CA ASP A 116 18.72 -18.47 10.18
C ASP A 116 17.95 -17.20 10.60
N ILE A 117 17.31 -17.31 11.78
CA ILE A 117 16.56 -16.19 12.36
C ILE A 117 17.59 -15.19 12.87
N LYS A 118 17.79 -14.13 12.13
CA LYS A 118 18.66 -13.04 12.54
C LYS A 118 17.94 -12.17 13.58
N LEU A 119 18.22 -12.43 14.84
CA LEU A 119 17.65 -11.68 15.97
C LEU A 119 18.16 -10.22 16.02
N ILE A 120 17.37 -9.34 16.63
CA ILE A 120 17.74 -7.95 16.84
C ILE A 120 18.63 -7.86 18.08
N THR A 121 19.92 -7.98 17.87
CA THR A 121 20.95 -7.85 18.92
C THR A 121 21.21 -6.36 19.24
N PRO A 122 21.83 -6.05 20.41
CA PRO A 122 22.26 -4.68 20.72
C PRO A 122 23.15 -4.05 19.66
N GLU A 123 24.00 -4.84 18.99
CA GLU A 123 24.87 -4.39 17.89
C GLU A 123 24.03 -3.97 16.68
N ARG A 124 22.98 -4.72 16.35
CA ARG A 124 22.05 -4.36 15.27
C ARG A 124 21.20 -3.15 15.60
N VAL A 125 20.80 -2.99 16.85
CA VAL A 125 20.17 -1.76 17.31
C VAL A 125 21.09 -0.56 17.08
N ALA A 126 22.39 -0.71 17.33
CA ALA A 126 23.35 0.34 17.05
C ALA A 126 23.48 0.61 15.54
N LEU A 127 23.45 -0.42 14.69
CA LEU A 127 23.41 -0.27 13.22
C LEU A 127 22.15 0.43 12.76
N LEU A 128 20.97 0.07 13.29
CA LEU A 128 19.71 0.75 12.98
C LEU A 128 19.74 2.24 13.35
N LYS A 129 20.33 2.59 14.50
CA LYS A 129 20.52 3.97 14.93
C LYS A 129 21.51 4.76 14.05
N ALA A 130 22.44 4.05 13.42
CA ALA A 130 23.46 4.65 12.54
C ALA A 130 22.95 4.87 11.11
N LEU A 131 21.76 4.35 10.74
CA LEU A 131 21.18 4.60 9.42
C LEU A 131 20.88 6.09 9.23
N PRO A 132 21.11 6.63 8.02
CA PRO A 132 20.78 8.02 7.74
C PRO A 132 19.28 8.27 7.94
N ASP A 133 18.95 9.46 8.41
CA ASP A 133 17.57 9.90 8.68
C ASP A 133 16.82 9.15 9.78
N VAL A 134 17.43 8.22 10.51
CA VAL A 134 16.84 7.61 11.70
C VAL A 134 16.93 8.60 12.87
N GLU A 135 15.78 8.88 13.47
CA GLU A 135 15.64 9.77 14.62
C GLU A 135 15.68 8.99 15.95
N GLU A 136 14.96 7.88 16.01
CA GLU A 136 14.82 7.07 17.21
C GLU A 136 14.67 5.59 16.88
N VAL A 137 15.16 4.72 17.75
CA VAL A 137 14.94 3.27 17.70
C VAL A 137 14.39 2.82 19.05
N ARG A 138 13.20 2.25 19.06
CA ARG A 138 12.51 1.72 20.24
C ARG A 138 12.42 0.21 20.15
N ILE A 139 12.70 -0.47 21.24
CA ILE A 139 12.65 -1.93 21.33
C ILE A 139 11.39 -2.31 22.08
N PHE A 140 10.66 -3.30 21.58
CA PHE A 140 9.55 -3.90 22.30
C PHE A 140 9.57 -5.42 22.18
N ARG A 141 8.91 -6.07 23.12
CA ARG A 141 8.87 -7.52 23.22
C ARG A 141 7.43 -7.98 23.31
N THR A 142 7.13 -9.06 22.60
CA THR A 142 5.82 -9.69 22.66
C THR A 142 5.98 -11.19 22.86
N ARG A 143 5.14 -11.77 23.72
CA ARG A 143 5.12 -13.22 23.90
C ARG A 143 3.76 -13.69 24.41
N PHE A 144 3.34 -14.85 23.93
CA PHE A 144 2.20 -15.55 24.52
C PHE A 144 2.56 -16.10 25.89
N GLY A 145 1.63 -15.96 26.82
CA GLY A 145 1.81 -16.46 28.17
C GLY A 145 0.50 -16.83 28.83
N LYS A 146 0.60 -17.56 29.94
CA LYS A 146 -0.49 -17.86 30.84
C LYS A 146 -0.63 -16.74 31.85
N ILE A 147 -1.83 -16.21 31.98
CA ILE A 147 -2.15 -15.06 32.81
C ILE A 147 -3.14 -15.52 33.87
N GLY A 148 -2.80 -15.36 35.12
CA GLY A 148 -3.61 -15.82 36.26
C GLY A 148 -4.10 -14.68 37.13
N LEU A 149 -5.37 -14.74 37.54
CA LEU A 149 -5.96 -13.88 38.57
C LEU A 149 -6.62 -14.76 39.65
N GLY A 150 -6.01 -14.89 40.79
CA GLY A 150 -6.39 -15.90 41.80
C GLY A 150 -6.21 -17.30 41.24
N ASP A 151 -7.28 -18.12 41.26
CA ASP A 151 -7.29 -19.51 40.77
C ASP A 151 -7.67 -19.65 39.29
N THR A 152 -8.05 -18.53 38.64
CA THR A 152 -8.44 -18.54 37.22
C THR A 152 -7.27 -18.19 36.33
N PHE A 153 -7.23 -18.81 35.12
CA PHE A 153 -6.17 -18.59 34.16
C PHE A 153 -6.73 -18.37 32.74
N ALA A 154 -6.08 -17.49 32.02
CA ALA A 154 -6.31 -17.28 30.58
C ALA A 154 -4.96 -17.23 29.85
N GLU A 155 -4.99 -17.41 28.54
CA GLU A 155 -3.82 -17.21 27.70
C GLU A 155 -3.95 -15.93 26.91
N GLY A 156 -2.82 -15.25 26.68
CA GLY A 156 -2.83 -14.01 25.94
C GLY A 156 -1.45 -13.55 25.54
N LEU A 157 -1.43 -12.66 24.55
CA LEU A 157 -0.23 -12.01 24.09
C LEU A 157 0.10 -10.83 25.02
N THR A 158 1.30 -10.86 25.59
CA THR A 158 1.83 -9.80 26.45
C THR A 158 2.71 -8.88 25.61
N TYR A 159 2.48 -7.60 25.71
CA TYR A 159 3.33 -6.55 25.15
C TYR A 159 4.15 -5.89 26.25
N ALA A 160 5.42 -5.67 25.99
CA ALA A 160 6.30 -4.89 26.85
C ALA A 160 7.10 -3.90 26.02
N GLY A 161 6.85 -2.63 26.24
CA GLY A 161 7.45 -1.55 25.48
C GLY A 161 6.93 -0.17 25.88
N ARG A 162 7.24 0.85 25.10
CA ARG A 162 6.74 2.20 25.35
C ARG A 162 5.26 2.30 24.96
N LEU A 163 4.40 2.54 25.95
CA LEU A 163 2.95 2.65 25.73
C LEU A 163 2.53 3.99 25.09
N ASP A 164 3.38 5.00 25.17
CA ASP A 164 3.17 6.29 24.51
C ASP A 164 3.11 6.19 22.98
N THR A 165 3.71 5.16 22.40
CA THR A 165 3.63 4.85 20.95
C THR A 165 2.18 4.60 20.51
N PHE A 166 1.38 4.01 21.39
CA PHE A 166 -0.04 3.70 21.14
C PHE A 166 -0.99 4.69 21.83
N LYS A 167 -0.47 5.74 22.46
CA LYS A 167 -1.23 6.55 23.41
C LYS A 167 -2.57 7.03 22.89
N PRO A 168 -2.72 7.61 21.68
CA PRO A 168 -4.03 8.03 21.21
C PRO A 168 -5.02 6.86 21.15
N ALA A 169 -4.62 5.74 20.56
CA ALA A 169 -5.48 4.57 20.39
C ALA A 169 -5.78 3.85 21.70
N LEU A 170 -4.86 3.84 22.67
CA LEU A 170 -5.07 3.22 23.98
C LEU A 170 -5.87 4.12 24.93
N ASP A 171 -5.67 5.44 24.88
CA ASP A 171 -6.43 6.39 25.73
C ASP A 171 -7.92 6.36 25.35
N ASP A 172 -8.25 6.26 24.05
CA ASP A 172 -9.63 6.14 23.57
C ASP A 172 -10.30 4.81 23.97
N ARG A 173 -9.50 3.79 24.23
CA ARG A 173 -9.97 2.47 24.67
C ARG A 173 -10.02 2.32 26.19
N LEU A 174 -9.49 3.27 26.95
CA LEU A 174 -9.42 3.17 28.40
C LEU A 174 -10.81 3.34 29.02
N ILE A 175 -11.37 2.26 29.58
CA ILE A 175 -12.69 2.29 30.24
C ILE A 175 -12.58 2.45 31.76
N ARG A 176 -11.46 2.02 32.35
CA ARG A 176 -11.23 2.14 33.83
C ARG A 176 -9.75 2.41 34.10
N GLY A 177 -9.47 3.21 35.12
CA GLY A 177 -8.12 3.44 35.58
C GLY A 177 -7.26 4.28 34.66
N ARG A 178 -6.01 3.90 34.47
CA ARG A 178 -5.00 4.58 33.64
C ARG A 178 -4.05 3.58 32.99
N LEU A 179 -3.28 4.03 32.01
CA LEU A 179 -2.19 3.22 31.45
C LEU A 179 -1.09 3.00 32.48
N ALA A 180 -0.41 1.85 32.43
CA ALA A 180 0.73 1.53 33.27
C ALA A 180 1.88 2.52 33.04
N THR A 181 2.49 2.99 34.09
CA THR A 181 3.60 3.96 34.05
C THR A 181 4.83 3.52 34.84
N VAL A 182 4.66 2.60 35.78
CA VAL A 182 5.74 2.05 36.63
C VAL A 182 5.93 0.54 36.40
N PRO A 183 7.09 -0.04 36.75
CA PRO A 183 7.45 -1.42 36.39
C PRO A 183 6.54 -2.52 36.94
N ASP A 184 5.91 -2.29 38.06
CA ASP A 184 5.00 -3.24 38.76
C ASP A 184 3.54 -3.13 38.31
N GLU A 185 3.26 -2.29 37.30
CA GLU A 185 1.92 -2.03 36.81
C GLU A 185 1.65 -2.68 35.46
N VAL A 186 0.39 -3.04 35.27
CA VAL A 186 -0.09 -3.60 33.97
C VAL A 186 -1.44 -3.01 33.58
N THR A 187 -1.61 -2.75 32.30
CA THR A 187 -2.91 -2.45 31.70
C THR A 187 -3.41 -3.69 30.97
N VAL A 188 -4.67 -4.07 31.20
CA VAL A 188 -5.27 -5.31 30.67
C VAL A 188 -6.46 -5.00 29.78
N THR A 189 -6.84 -5.93 28.90
CA THR A 189 -8.07 -5.79 28.10
C THR A 189 -9.26 -6.45 28.79
N GLU A 190 -10.47 -5.95 28.51
CA GLU A 190 -11.70 -6.52 29.05
C GLU A 190 -11.94 -7.97 28.60
N LEU A 191 -11.49 -8.35 27.39
CA LEU A 191 -11.57 -9.72 26.91
C LEU A 191 -10.74 -10.67 27.79
N LEU A 192 -9.54 -10.25 28.20
CA LEU A 192 -8.74 -11.03 29.13
C LEU A 192 -9.47 -11.23 30.44
N LEU A 193 -10.04 -10.16 31.02
CA LEU A 193 -10.80 -10.21 32.27
C LEU A 193 -12.04 -11.10 32.14
N TYR A 194 -12.75 -11.03 31.02
CA TYR A 194 -13.86 -11.93 30.72
C TYR A 194 -13.42 -13.41 30.67
N GLN A 195 -12.28 -13.69 30.07
CA GLN A 195 -11.70 -15.04 30.03
C GLN A 195 -11.26 -15.53 31.41
N LEU A 196 -10.88 -14.61 32.30
CA LEU A 196 -10.55 -14.88 33.72
C LEU A 196 -11.79 -15.01 34.62
N GLY A 197 -12.99 -14.87 34.05
CA GLY A 197 -14.26 -15.09 34.75
C GLY A 197 -14.97 -13.86 35.26
N LEU A 198 -14.43 -12.65 35.08
CA LEU A 198 -15.09 -11.39 35.41
C LEU A 198 -16.09 -11.02 34.32
N ARG A 199 -17.38 -11.01 34.63
CA ARG A 199 -18.47 -10.91 33.65
C ARG A 199 -19.33 -9.66 33.82
N THR A 200 -19.19 -8.94 34.93
CA THR A 200 -20.03 -7.80 35.27
C THR A 200 -19.20 -6.52 35.43
N ASP A 201 -19.81 -5.37 35.14
CA ASP A 201 -19.15 -4.06 35.29
C ASP A 201 -18.66 -3.79 36.73
N ALA A 202 -19.42 -4.27 37.70
CA ALA A 202 -19.03 -4.14 39.12
C ALA A 202 -17.74 -4.93 39.43
N GLU A 203 -17.55 -6.09 38.79
CA GLU A 203 -16.31 -6.86 38.94
C GLU A 203 -15.14 -6.18 38.24
N LEU A 204 -15.39 -5.50 37.09
CA LEU A 204 -14.37 -4.68 36.44
C LEU A 204 -13.92 -3.49 37.27
N ASP A 205 -14.85 -2.84 37.98
CA ASP A 205 -14.51 -1.77 38.92
C ASP A 205 -13.64 -2.28 40.08
N GLY A 206 -13.89 -3.50 40.56
CA GLY A 206 -13.15 -4.15 41.63
C GLY A 206 -11.82 -4.79 41.21
N VAL A 207 -11.42 -4.73 39.94
CA VAL A 207 -10.17 -5.36 39.48
C VAL A 207 -8.96 -4.45 39.61
N ILE A 208 -9.18 -3.14 39.61
CA ILE A 208 -8.10 -2.15 39.76
C ILE A 208 -7.43 -2.34 41.11
N GLY A 209 -6.11 -2.44 41.12
CA GLY A 209 -5.28 -2.70 42.28
C GLY A 209 -5.08 -4.19 42.61
N LYS A 210 -5.80 -5.12 41.98
CA LYS A 210 -5.53 -6.56 42.11
C LYS A 210 -4.26 -6.94 41.36
N THR A 211 -3.63 -8.03 41.83
CA THR A 211 -2.39 -8.56 41.27
C THR A 211 -2.72 -9.66 40.27
N VAL A 212 -2.15 -9.57 39.10
CA VAL A 212 -2.17 -10.59 38.07
C VAL A 212 -0.80 -11.25 37.93
N ARG A 213 -0.78 -12.58 37.87
CA ARG A 213 0.44 -13.36 37.67
C ARG A 213 0.59 -13.70 36.19
N ILE A 214 1.72 -13.32 35.61
CA ILE A 214 2.06 -13.61 34.22
C ILE A 214 3.13 -14.72 34.21
N THR A 215 2.87 -15.79 33.50
CA THR A 215 3.80 -16.89 33.30
C THR A 215 4.09 -17.01 31.81
N LEU A 216 5.31 -16.65 31.40
CA LEU A 216 5.78 -16.83 30.04
C LEU A 216 6.49 -18.19 29.92
N GLY A 217 6.10 -18.97 28.94
CA GLY A 217 6.68 -20.29 28.66
C GLY A 217 6.28 -20.74 27.26
N LYS A 218 6.47 -22.01 26.96
CA LYS A 218 5.88 -22.60 25.75
C LYS A 218 4.37 -22.70 25.97
N SER A 219 3.58 -21.96 25.18
CA SER A 219 2.12 -22.09 25.23
C SER A 219 1.69 -23.49 24.78
N GLU A 220 0.53 -23.95 25.27
CA GLU A 220 -0.03 -25.24 24.79
C GLU A 220 -0.33 -25.20 23.29
N PHE A 221 -0.67 -24.03 22.77
CA PHE A 221 -0.85 -23.81 21.33
C PHE A 221 0.46 -24.03 20.55
N GLN A 222 1.60 -23.53 21.04
CA GLN A 222 2.91 -23.79 20.42
C GLN A 222 3.30 -25.26 20.52
N LYS A 223 2.93 -25.94 21.62
CA LYS A 223 3.13 -27.38 21.75
C LYS A 223 2.28 -28.15 20.75
N ALA A 224 1.04 -27.74 20.54
CA ALA A 224 0.12 -28.39 19.59
C ALA A 224 0.50 -28.12 18.13
N GLY A 225 0.92 -26.90 17.79
CA GLY A 225 1.44 -26.57 16.46
C GLY A 225 2.70 -27.36 16.12
N ALA A 226 3.62 -27.50 17.09
CA ALA A 226 4.78 -28.37 16.95
C ALA A 226 4.40 -29.85 16.73
N LEU A 227 3.32 -30.31 17.37
CA LEU A 227 2.80 -31.67 17.22
C LEU A 227 2.10 -31.86 15.87
N ALA A 228 1.27 -30.91 15.46
CA ALA A 228 0.60 -30.91 14.16
C ALA A 228 1.64 -30.94 13.01
N GLY A 229 2.72 -30.15 13.12
CA GLY A 229 3.83 -30.19 12.16
C GLY A 229 4.60 -31.51 12.12
N ILE A 230 4.52 -32.34 13.18
CA ILE A 230 5.09 -33.69 13.19
C ILE A 230 4.14 -34.70 12.52
N LEU A 231 2.84 -34.58 12.82
CA LEU A 231 1.80 -35.52 12.32
C LEU A 231 1.44 -35.24 10.86
N THR A 232 1.60 -34.01 10.41
CA THR A 232 1.29 -33.59 9.04
C THR A 232 2.44 -32.76 8.46
N PRO A 233 3.55 -33.40 8.05
CA PRO A 233 4.67 -32.70 7.41
C PRO A 233 4.19 -32.03 6.11
N GLY A 234 4.22 -30.71 6.05
CA GLY A 234 3.86 -29.93 4.85
C GLY A 234 2.56 -29.12 4.93
N SER A 235 1.83 -29.13 6.04
CA SER A 235 0.63 -28.30 6.23
C SER A 235 0.94 -27.12 7.14
N GLY A 236 1.56 -26.07 6.59
CA GLY A 236 1.76 -24.81 7.30
C GLY A 236 0.46 -24.06 7.64
N ASP A 237 -0.66 -24.45 7.02
CA ASP A 237 -1.96 -23.79 7.20
C ASP A 237 -2.78 -24.36 8.38
N LEU A 238 -2.33 -25.47 9.01
CA LEU A 238 -3.05 -26.10 10.12
C LEU A 238 -2.92 -25.37 11.46
N GLU A 239 -1.92 -24.50 11.62
CA GLU A 239 -1.76 -23.73 12.86
C GLU A 239 -2.88 -22.71 13.05
N ASP A 240 -3.43 -22.16 11.95
CA ASP A 240 -4.51 -21.18 11.99
C ASP A 240 -5.89 -21.81 12.20
N GLU A 241 -6.07 -23.09 11.86
CA GLU A 241 -7.35 -23.81 11.97
C GLU A 241 -7.56 -24.52 13.32
N ILE A 242 -6.50 -24.74 14.10
CA ILE A 242 -6.59 -25.49 15.36
C ILE A 242 -7.12 -24.58 16.48
N THR A 243 -8.37 -24.81 16.88
CA THR A 243 -8.96 -24.15 18.06
C THR A 243 -8.28 -24.60 19.36
N ARG A 244 -8.34 -23.77 20.43
CA ARG A 244 -7.78 -24.11 21.75
C ARG A 244 -8.19 -25.50 22.27
N SER A 245 -9.44 -25.90 22.05
CA SER A 245 -9.97 -27.22 22.43
C SER A 245 -9.29 -28.36 21.68
N GLN A 246 -9.03 -28.15 20.38
CA GLN A 246 -8.32 -29.13 19.55
C GLN A 246 -6.85 -29.23 19.93
N SER A 247 -6.22 -28.08 20.28
CA SER A 247 -4.84 -28.01 20.75
C SER A 247 -4.64 -28.83 22.03
N GLN A 248 -5.51 -28.65 23.02
CA GLN A 248 -5.45 -29.43 24.26
C GLN A 248 -5.69 -30.92 24.03
N THR A 249 -6.59 -31.26 23.10
CA THR A 249 -6.86 -32.65 22.73
C THR A 249 -5.66 -33.29 22.05
N LEU A 250 -5.02 -32.60 21.10
CA LEU A 250 -3.82 -33.08 20.44
C LEU A 250 -2.65 -33.28 21.41
N THR A 251 -2.46 -32.37 22.35
CA THR A 251 -1.44 -32.50 23.39
C THR A 251 -1.70 -33.74 24.28
N LYS A 252 -2.96 -33.97 24.73
CA LYS A 252 -3.33 -35.18 25.47
C LYS A 252 -3.13 -36.48 24.68
N ILE A 253 -3.44 -36.44 23.39
CA ILE A 253 -3.21 -37.59 22.50
C ILE A 253 -1.70 -37.89 22.40
N ALA A 254 -0.88 -36.87 22.21
CA ALA A 254 0.58 -37.01 22.10
C ALA A 254 1.22 -37.60 23.35
N ASP A 255 0.76 -37.17 24.53
CA ASP A 255 1.29 -37.67 25.81
C ASP A 255 0.85 -39.14 26.07
N GLN A 256 -0.32 -39.53 25.59
CA GLN A 256 -0.89 -40.88 25.78
C GLN A 256 -0.51 -41.87 24.68
N LEU A 257 -0.17 -41.40 23.49
CA LEU A 257 0.09 -42.23 22.31
C LEU A 257 1.23 -43.25 22.54
N PRO A 258 2.36 -42.90 23.16
CA PRO A 258 3.45 -43.86 23.41
C PRO A 258 3.04 -45.03 24.33
N GLN A 259 2.10 -44.76 25.26
CA GLN A 259 1.63 -45.76 26.22
C GLN A 259 0.53 -46.67 25.63
N LYS A 260 -0.20 -46.16 24.63
CA LYS A 260 -1.33 -46.85 24.01
C LYS A 260 -1.03 -47.41 22.63
N ILE A 261 0.19 -47.26 22.12
CA ILE A 261 0.54 -47.64 20.74
C ILE A 261 0.33 -49.13 20.46
N ASP A 262 0.44 -49.95 21.49
CA ASP A 262 0.25 -51.42 21.36
C ASP A 262 -1.22 -51.80 21.15
N HIS A 263 -2.18 -50.90 21.42
CA HIS A 263 -3.62 -51.09 21.23
C HIS A 263 -4.09 -50.69 19.80
N PHE A 264 -3.23 -50.09 19.00
CA PHE A 264 -3.56 -49.74 17.62
C PHE A 264 -3.27 -50.96 16.70
N ASP A 265 -4.12 -51.15 15.70
CA ASP A 265 -3.95 -52.17 14.67
C ASP A 265 -2.86 -51.76 13.67
N LEU A 266 -1.63 -51.81 14.14
CA LEU A 266 -0.42 -51.50 13.40
C LEU A 266 0.47 -52.73 13.36
N THR A 267 1.16 -52.89 12.26
CA THR A 267 2.17 -53.93 12.14
C THR A 267 3.33 -53.72 13.12
N PRO A 268 4.07 -54.74 13.51
CA PRO A 268 5.23 -54.60 14.41
C PRO A 268 6.26 -53.61 13.91
N ALA A 269 6.44 -53.53 12.58
CA ALA A 269 7.35 -52.57 11.95
C ALA A 269 6.87 -51.11 12.08
N GLU A 270 5.56 -50.87 11.90
CA GLU A 270 4.94 -49.56 12.07
C GLU A 270 4.95 -49.10 13.53
N LYS A 271 4.66 -50.01 14.48
CA LYS A 271 4.79 -49.72 15.91
C LYS A 271 6.22 -49.35 16.30
N ALA A 272 7.21 -50.05 15.73
CA ALA A 272 8.61 -49.75 15.94
C ALA A 272 8.98 -48.41 15.35
N LEU A 273 8.49 -48.08 14.15
CA LEU A 273 8.74 -46.80 13.48
C LEU A 273 8.15 -45.62 14.29
N VAL A 274 6.90 -45.76 14.74
CA VAL A 274 6.24 -44.73 15.56
C VAL A 274 6.99 -44.54 16.89
N LYS A 275 7.34 -45.66 17.58
CA LYS A 275 8.16 -45.61 18.79
C LYS A 275 9.53 -44.98 18.54
N LEU A 276 10.15 -45.24 17.39
CA LEU A 276 11.45 -44.68 17.01
C LEU A 276 11.36 -43.16 16.74
N VAL A 277 10.33 -42.74 16.01
CA VAL A 277 10.09 -41.30 15.72
C VAL A 277 9.80 -40.55 17.02
N MET A 278 8.98 -41.09 17.89
CA MET A 278 8.66 -40.46 19.17
C MET A 278 9.82 -40.51 20.17
N ASN A 279 10.62 -41.60 20.20
CA ASN A 279 11.82 -41.68 21.02
C ASN A 279 13.00 -40.88 20.45
N ARG A 280 13.09 -40.67 19.13
CA ARG A 280 14.12 -39.81 18.54
C ARG A 280 13.99 -38.38 19.02
N LYS A 281 12.78 -37.87 19.25
CA LYS A 281 12.57 -36.57 19.92
C LYS A 281 12.86 -36.61 21.42
N ARG A 282 12.63 -37.75 22.09
CA ARG A 282 13.05 -37.92 23.49
C ARG A 282 14.59 -38.07 23.62
N SER A 283 15.26 -38.66 22.65
CA SER A 283 16.73 -38.86 22.66
C SER A 283 17.52 -37.63 22.19
N THR A 284 16.95 -36.77 21.34
CA THR A 284 17.46 -35.42 21.15
C THR A 284 17.21 -34.53 22.37
N ALA A 285 16.34 -34.97 23.29
CA ALA A 285 16.08 -34.37 24.60
C ALA A 285 16.89 -35.02 25.75
N ALA A 286 17.86 -35.86 25.48
CA ALA A 286 18.87 -36.35 26.46
C ALA A 286 20.07 -35.41 26.63
N THR A 287 20.08 -34.24 25.99
CA THR A 287 20.49 -33.01 26.64
C THR A 287 19.54 -32.82 27.82
N PRO A 288 20.01 -32.47 29.06
CA PRO A 288 19.10 -32.26 30.21
C PRO A 288 17.92 -31.46 29.72
N GLU A 289 16.66 -31.97 29.95
CA GLU A 289 15.44 -31.24 29.55
C GLU A 289 15.74 -29.78 29.87
N PRO A 290 15.77 -28.90 28.87
CA PRO A 290 15.95 -27.50 29.16
C PRO A 290 14.80 -27.23 30.12
N GLN A 291 15.11 -26.99 31.41
CA GLN A 291 14.13 -26.59 32.43
C GLN A 291 13.19 -25.70 31.70
N GLU A 292 11.88 -26.04 31.65
CA GLU A 292 10.92 -25.24 30.87
C GLU A 292 11.12 -23.81 31.37
N LEU A 293 11.84 -23.01 30.61
CA LEU A 293 12.18 -21.65 30.97
C LEU A 293 10.86 -20.91 31.07
N SER A 294 10.33 -20.85 32.25
CA SER A 294 9.12 -20.10 32.56
C SER A 294 9.52 -18.88 33.38
N ALA A 295 9.36 -17.72 32.81
CA ALA A 295 9.44 -16.49 33.57
C ALA A 295 8.10 -16.24 34.24
N VAL A 296 8.14 -15.96 35.53
CA VAL A 296 6.94 -15.65 36.33
C VAL A 296 7.13 -14.32 37.02
N ALA A 297 6.16 -13.43 36.83
CA ALA A 297 6.14 -12.16 37.57
C ALA A 297 4.70 -11.74 37.87
N GLU A 298 4.55 -10.94 38.91
CA GLU A 298 3.26 -10.41 39.37
C GLU A 298 3.20 -8.90 39.13
N PHE A 299 2.08 -8.45 38.60
CA PHE A 299 1.85 -7.05 38.28
C PHE A 299 0.51 -6.58 38.81
N ARG A 300 0.43 -5.34 39.22
CA ARG A 300 -0.79 -4.71 39.70
C ARG A 300 -1.58 -4.12 38.55
N ILE A 301 -2.83 -4.50 38.41
CA ILE A 301 -3.72 -3.96 37.37
C ILE A 301 -4.06 -2.51 37.70
N VAL A 302 -3.76 -1.58 36.80
CA VAL A 302 -4.01 -0.14 36.98
C VAL A 302 -4.96 0.43 35.91
N GLY A 303 -5.23 -0.32 34.86
CA GLY A 303 -6.15 0.11 33.80
C GLY A 303 -6.76 -1.05 33.04
N VAL A 304 -7.96 -0.80 32.52
CA VAL A 304 -8.72 -1.75 31.70
C VAL A 304 -9.08 -1.08 30.39
N LEU A 305 -8.76 -1.76 29.29
CA LEU A 305 -9.05 -1.32 27.94
C LEU A 305 -10.26 -2.06 27.39
N ARG A 306 -11.18 -1.35 26.72
CA ARG A 306 -12.27 -1.97 25.95
C ARG A 306 -11.71 -2.73 24.74
N GLU A 307 -12.43 -3.75 24.30
CA GLU A 307 -12.16 -4.36 22.98
C GLU A 307 -12.71 -3.47 21.87
N THR A 308 -12.13 -3.59 20.69
CA THR A 308 -12.62 -2.92 19.49
C THR A 308 -13.70 -3.77 18.83
N PHE A 309 -14.74 -3.13 18.28
CA PHE A 309 -15.69 -3.83 17.43
C PHE A 309 -15.05 -4.19 16.08
N ASN A 310 -15.53 -5.25 15.42
CA ASN A 310 -15.02 -5.65 14.10
C ASN A 310 -15.06 -4.52 13.05
N ASP A 311 -16.05 -3.63 13.15
CA ASP A 311 -16.18 -2.46 12.28
C ASP A 311 -15.19 -1.34 12.62
N GLU A 312 -14.66 -1.32 13.85
CA GLU A 312 -13.59 -0.42 14.31
C GLU A 312 -12.19 -1.00 14.04
N GLU A 313 -12.09 -2.31 13.81
CA GLU A 313 -10.89 -2.97 13.29
C GLU A 313 -10.70 -2.69 11.81
N VAL A 314 -11.04 -1.49 11.35
CA VAL A 314 -10.65 -1.08 10.00
C VAL A 314 -9.14 -1.22 9.91
N PHE A 315 -8.73 -2.12 9.04
CA PHE A 315 -7.32 -2.25 8.68
C PHE A 315 -6.86 -0.85 8.22
N ASP A 316 -6.26 -0.12 9.15
CA ASP A 316 -5.55 1.10 8.80
C ASP A 316 -4.14 0.70 8.37
N PRO A 317 -3.89 0.60 7.06
CA PRO A 317 -2.57 0.21 6.55
C PRO A 317 -1.50 1.24 6.89
N LEU A 318 -1.90 2.40 7.42
CA LEU A 318 -1.02 3.46 7.88
C LEU A 318 -0.63 3.28 9.35
N ASN A 319 -1.43 2.53 10.12
CA ASN A 319 -1.23 2.35 11.54
C ASN A 319 -0.97 0.88 11.90
N SER A 320 0.25 0.43 11.61
CA SER A 320 0.72 -0.91 11.99
C SER A 320 0.67 -1.15 13.50
N HIS A 321 0.81 -0.08 14.30
CA HIS A 321 0.79 -0.15 15.75
C HIS A 321 -0.61 -0.47 16.29
N THR A 322 -1.68 0.06 15.66
CA THR A 322 -3.06 -0.26 16.06
C THR A 322 -3.37 -1.74 15.84
N MET A 323 -2.93 -2.32 14.72
CA MET A 323 -3.10 -3.74 14.45
C MET A 323 -2.38 -4.62 15.49
N VAL A 324 -1.16 -4.25 15.86
CA VAL A 324 -0.42 -4.92 16.93
C VAL A 324 -1.13 -4.76 18.27
N ALA A 325 -1.57 -3.55 18.62
CA ALA A 325 -2.28 -3.28 19.89
C ALA A 325 -3.59 -4.07 20.02
N ASN A 326 -4.32 -4.33 18.94
CA ASN A 326 -5.57 -5.09 18.98
C ASN A 326 -5.37 -6.58 19.28
N GLN A 327 -4.20 -7.12 18.99
CA GLN A 327 -3.86 -8.52 19.29
C GLN A 327 -3.38 -8.72 20.73
N MET A 328 -2.94 -7.67 21.41
CA MET A 328 -2.39 -7.74 22.76
C MET A 328 -3.50 -7.84 23.80
N ARG A 329 -3.24 -8.62 24.86
CA ARG A 329 -4.13 -8.75 26.02
C ARG A 329 -3.63 -8.02 27.26
N LEU A 330 -2.33 -7.78 27.29
CA LEU A 330 -1.61 -7.14 28.38
C LEU A 330 -0.59 -6.15 27.88
N PHE A 331 -0.47 -5.04 28.54
CA PHE A 331 0.47 -3.98 28.24
C PHE A 331 1.32 -3.65 29.46
N LEU A 332 2.62 -3.91 29.35
CA LEU A 332 3.65 -3.59 30.35
C LEU A 332 4.49 -2.42 29.87
N THR A 333 5.04 -1.66 30.80
CA THR A 333 6.09 -0.68 30.51
C THR A 333 7.38 -1.39 30.07
N VAL A 334 8.35 -0.64 29.54
CA VAL A 334 9.67 -1.17 29.17
C VAL A 334 10.32 -1.85 30.39
N ASP A 335 10.35 -1.16 31.55
CA ASP A 335 10.96 -1.66 32.77
C ASP A 335 10.19 -2.85 33.37
N GLY A 336 8.84 -2.83 33.30
CA GLY A 336 8.02 -3.99 33.63
C GLY A 336 8.28 -5.19 32.75
N GLY A 337 8.53 -4.93 31.46
CA GLY A 337 9.01 -5.93 30.51
C GLY A 337 10.35 -6.52 30.90
N GLU A 338 11.32 -5.74 31.37
CA GLU A 338 12.61 -6.25 31.82
C GLU A 338 12.48 -7.20 33.01
N VAL A 339 11.59 -6.91 33.97
CA VAL A 339 11.32 -7.82 35.09
C VAL A 339 10.85 -9.19 34.64
N LEU A 340 10.04 -9.25 33.59
CA LEU A 340 9.45 -10.49 33.09
C LEU A 340 10.34 -11.16 32.04
N PHE A 341 10.71 -10.44 30.98
CA PHE A 341 11.48 -10.97 29.85
C PHE A 341 12.95 -11.12 30.17
N GLY A 342 13.50 -10.34 31.10
CA GLY A 342 14.87 -10.46 31.57
C GLY A 342 15.18 -11.79 32.26
N GLN A 343 14.16 -12.53 32.70
CA GLN A 343 14.31 -13.89 33.24
C GLN A 343 14.63 -14.95 32.14
N PHE A 344 14.52 -14.58 30.85
CA PHE A 344 14.88 -15.47 29.75
C PHE A 344 16.35 -15.23 29.34
N PRO A 345 17.27 -16.13 29.65
CA PRO A 345 18.67 -16.03 29.20
C PRO A 345 18.78 -15.94 27.67
N GLU A 346 17.86 -16.59 26.97
CA GLU A 346 17.76 -16.55 25.51
C GLU A 346 17.58 -15.12 24.98
N LEU A 347 16.71 -14.31 25.59
CA LEU A 347 16.50 -12.92 25.16
C LEU A 347 17.73 -12.04 25.43
N ALA A 348 18.46 -12.32 26.51
CA ALA A 348 19.72 -11.64 26.78
C ALA A 348 20.82 -12.03 25.78
N THR A 349 20.84 -13.31 25.37
CA THR A 349 21.85 -13.85 24.45
C THR A 349 21.50 -13.62 22.98
N PHE A 350 20.22 -13.78 22.62
CA PHE A 350 19.75 -13.77 21.24
C PHE A 350 19.10 -12.45 20.78
N GLY A 351 19.00 -11.45 21.67
CA GLY A 351 18.52 -10.11 21.34
C GLY A 351 17.02 -9.91 21.51
N GLN A 352 16.53 -8.83 20.95
CA GLN A 352 15.15 -8.35 21.10
C GLN A 352 14.24 -8.89 19.99
N THR A 353 12.95 -9.02 20.30
CA THR A 353 12.00 -9.61 19.35
C THR A 353 11.67 -8.66 18.21
N HIS A 354 11.44 -7.36 18.51
CA HIS A 354 11.04 -6.35 17.53
C HIS A 354 11.68 -5.01 17.87
N ALA A 355 11.81 -4.15 16.86
CA ALA A 355 12.22 -2.77 17.06
C ALA A 355 11.39 -1.84 16.16
N ASP A 356 10.95 -0.73 16.71
CA ASP A 356 10.34 0.36 15.95
C ASP A 356 11.41 1.42 15.66
N VAL A 357 11.57 1.73 14.40
CA VAL A 357 12.52 2.72 13.90
C VAL A 357 11.74 3.95 13.44
N LYS A 358 11.95 5.09 14.08
CA LYS A 358 11.40 6.37 13.66
C LYS A 358 12.34 7.04 12.67
N VAL A 359 11.84 7.31 11.49
CA VAL A 359 12.54 8.08 10.46
C VAL A 359 12.13 9.55 10.61
N ARG A 360 13.10 10.46 10.47
CA ARG A 360 12.83 11.89 10.53
C ARG A 360 11.80 12.30 9.48
N PRO A 361 10.77 13.11 9.84
CA PRO A 361 9.83 13.61 8.86
C PRO A 361 10.54 14.35 7.71
N GLY A 362 10.28 13.93 6.47
CA GLY A 362 10.97 14.44 5.29
C GLY A 362 12.25 13.70 4.90
N GLY A 363 12.72 12.76 5.71
CA GLY A 363 13.86 11.90 5.41
C GLY A 363 13.57 10.87 4.31
N ASP A 364 14.60 10.14 3.89
CA ASP A 364 14.51 9.09 2.86
C ASP A 364 14.06 7.75 3.47
N LEU A 365 12.74 7.63 3.75
CA LEU A 365 12.14 6.40 4.26
C LEU A 365 12.43 5.16 3.38
N PRO A 366 12.39 5.21 2.04
CA PRO A 366 12.82 4.12 1.18
C PRO A 366 14.25 3.64 1.46
N ALA A 367 15.21 4.55 1.56
CA ALA A 367 16.61 4.22 1.83
C ALA A 367 16.79 3.53 3.19
N VAL A 368 16.05 3.98 4.23
CA VAL A 368 16.06 3.33 5.54
C VAL A 368 15.50 1.92 5.47
N VAL A 369 14.36 1.71 4.79
CA VAL A 369 13.76 0.38 4.58
C VAL A 369 14.71 -0.56 3.83
N ASP A 370 15.38 -0.06 2.80
CA ASP A 370 16.35 -0.85 2.03
C ASP A 370 17.60 -1.17 2.86
N GLY A 371 18.08 -0.24 3.70
CA GLY A 371 19.17 -0.47 4.64
C GLY A 371 18.85 -1.55 5.68
N ILE A 372 17.64 -1.54 6.25
CA ILE A 372 17.16 -2.57 7.18
C ILE A 372 17.18 -3.96 6.51
N LYS A 373 16.69 -4.05 5.27
CA LYS A 373 16.65 -5.30 4.52
C LYS A 373 18.04 -5.78 4.11
N ALA A 374 18.95 -4.86 3.77
CA ALA A 374 20.33 -5.18 3.42
C ALA A 374 21.08 -5.85 4.59
N ASP A 375 20.81 -5.44 5.85
CA ASP A 375 21.33 -6.11 7.05
C ASP A 375 20.66 -7.46 7.33
N GLY A 376 19.67 -7.83 6.53
CA GLY A 376 19.01 -9.12 6.59
C GLY A 376 17.94 -9.23 7.65
N MET A 377 17.40 -8.12 8.07
CA MET A 377 16.15 -8.01 8.82
C MET A 377 14.98 -7.81 7.85
N ASP A 378 13.78 -8.08 8.32
CA ASP A 378 12.57 -7.71 7.59
C ASP A 378 11.86 -6.57 8.32
N CYS A 379 11.00 -5.86 7.60
CA CYS A 379 10.30 -4.74 8.20
C CYS A 379 8.93 -4.53 7.57
N TYR A 380 8.02 -4.04 8.40
CA TYR A 380 6.74 -3.51 7.98
C TYR A 380 6.77 -1.99 8.04
N SER A 381 6.28 -1.35 7.00
CA SER A 381 6.08 0.10 6.94
C SER A 381 4.94 0.44 5.99
N SER A 382 4.30 1.56 6.22
CA SER A 382 3.24 2.11 5.36
C SER A 382 3.74 2.50 3.95
N LEU A 383 5.07 2.47 3.74
CA LEU A 383 5.71 2.82 2.47
C LEU A 383 5.19 2.00 1.28
N LYS A 384 5.04 0.67 1.45
CA LYS A 384 4.55 -0.20 0.37
C LYS A 384 3.13 0.17 -0.05
N PHE A 385 2.27 0.44 0.92
CA PHE A 385 0.90 0.85 0.68
C PHE A 385 0.85 2.23 -0.01
N TYR A 386 1.60 3.21 0.51
CA TYR A 386 1.76 4.52 -0.13
C TYR A 386 2.21 4.40 -1.59
N GLN A 387 3.23 3.58 -1.86
CA GLN A 387 3.74 3.35 -3.21
C GLN A 387 2.70 2.68 -4.12
N SER A 388 1.92 1.71 -3.61
CA SER A 388 0.86 1.05 -4.39
C SER A 388 -0.25 2.03 -4.76
N VAL A 389 -0.75 2.80 -3.81
CA VAL A 389 -1.79 3.83 -4.06
C VAL A 389 -1.29 4.88 -5.06
N LYS A 390 -0.06 5.36 -4.88
CA LYS A 390 0.55 6.33 -5.81
C LYS A 390 0.71 5.77 -7.22
N ARG A 391 1.06 4.50 -7.35
CA ARG A 391 1.14 3.79 -8.63
C ARG A 391 -0.23 3.66 -9.29
N GLU A 392 -1.26 3.26 -8.54
CA GLU A 392 -2.63 3.15 -9.04
C GLU A 392 -3.16 4.48 -9.55
N VAL A 393 -3.02 5.54 -8.77
CA VAL A 393 -3.39 6.91 -9.19
C VAL A 393 -2.64 7.33 -10.45
N THR A 394 -1.36 6.97 -10.56
CA THR A 394 -0.56 7.26 -11.76
C THR A 394 -1.10 6.51 -12.99
N LEU A 395 -1.45 5.24 -12.84
CA LEU A 395 -2.01 4.43 -13.95
C LEU A 395 -3.39 4.95 -14.39
N ILE A 396 -4.26 5.28 -13.45
CA ILE A 396 -5.59 5.85 -13.73
C ILE A 396 -5.43 7.19 -14.46
N SER A 397 -4.57 8.07 -13.95
CA SER A 397 -4.30 9.38 -14.57
C SER A 397 -3.70 9.23 -15.98
N ALA A 398 -2.80 8.27 -16.20
CA ALA A 398 -2.25 7.98 -17.52
C ALA A 398 -3.32 7.51 -18.50
N GLY A 399 -4.24 6.64 -18.06
CA GLY A 399 -5.38 6.20 -18.86
C GLY A 399 -6.29 7.36 -19.26
N LEU A 400 -6.67 8.21 -18.30
CA LEU A 400 -7.50 9.39 -18.58
C LEU A 400 -6.82 10.37 -19.54
N ASN A 401 -5.50 10.60 -19.38
CA ASN A 401 -4.72 11.45 -20.28
C ASN A 401 -4.66 10.88 -21.69
N LEU A 402 -4.58 9.55 -21.84
CA LEU A 402 -4.62 8.90 -23.14
C LEU A 402 -5.97 9.12 -23.84
N PHE A 403 -7.09 8.99 -23.11
CA PHE A 403 -8.42 9.30 -23.66
C PHE A 403 -8.54 10.77 -24.10
N ALA A 404 -8.01 11.70 -23.28
CA ALA A 404 -8.00 13.11 -23.61
C ALA A 404 -7.17 13.39 -24.88
N LEU A 405 -6.01 12.75 -25.04
CA LEU A 405 -5.17 12.84 -26.22
C LEU A 405 -5.89 12.32 -27.48
N ILE A 406 -6.55 11.16 -27.39
CA ILE A 406 -7.33 10.59 -28.49
C ILE A 406 -8.45 11.56 -28.89
N SER A 407 -9.18 12.13 -27.92
CA SER A 407 -10.25 13.10 -28.18
C SER A 407 -9.73 14.33 -28.93
N LEU A 408 -8.55 14.83 -28.53
CA LEU A 408 -7.93 15.97 -29.18
C LEU A 408 -7.43 15.64 -30.60
N LEU A 409 -6.93 14.42 -30.83
CA LEU A 409 -6.57 13.94 -32.17
C LEU A 409 -7.79 13.83 -33.09
N VAL A 410 -8.92 13.35 -32.59
CA VAL A 410 -10.18 13.30 -33.35
C VAL A 410 -10.64 14.72 -33.72
N ALA A 411 -10.55 15.67 -32.78
CA ALA A 411 -10.81 17.08 -33.04
C ALA A 411 -9.88 17.65 -34.12
N ALA A 412 -8.59 17.28 -34.09
CA ALA A 412 -7.61 17.71 -35.09
C ALA A 412 -7.96 17.21 -36.51
N ILE A 413 -8.44 15.97 -36.66
CA ILE A 413 -8.94 15.44 -37.95
C ILE A 413 -10.16 16.27 -38.39
N GLY A 414 -11.07 16.59 -37.50
CA GLY A 414 -12.22 17.44 -37.77
C GLY A 414 -11.83 18.84 -38.27
N ILE A 415 -10.82 19.45 -37.63
CA ILE A 415 -10.25 20.75 -38.05
C ILE A 415 -9.64 20.66 -39.43
N THR A 416 -8.84 19.62 -39.71
CA THR A 416 -8.24 19.42 -41.03
C THR A 416 -9.31 19.33 -42.12
N ASN A 417 -10.36 18.57 -41.91
CA ASN A 417 -11.46 18.45 -42.83
C ASN A 417 -12.23 19.77 -43.05
N THR A 418 -12.49 20.49 -41.94
CA THR A 418 -13.17 21.77 -41.96
C THR A 418 -12.38 22.84 -42.73
N LEU A 419 -11.09 22.97 -42.43
CA LEU A 419 -10.22 23.92 -43.12
C LEU A 419 -10.00 23.54 -44.59
N PHE A 420 -9.93 22.26 -44.88
CA PHE A 420 -9.82 21.79 -46.29
C PHE A 420 -11.03 22.20 -47.09
N THR A 421 -12.24 22.01 -46.58
CA THR A 421 -13.48 22.46 -47.25
C THR A 421 -13.53 23.98 -47.36
N SER A 422 -13.10 24.71 -46.32
CA SER A 422 -13.01 26.18 -46.33
C SER A 422 -12.05 26.68 -47.43
N VAL A 423 -10.91 26.01 -47.68
CA VAL A 423 -10.00 26.32 -48.77
C VAL A 423 -10.67 26.15 -50.13
N LEU A 424 -11.42 25.05 -50.31
CA LEU A 424 -12.12 24.81 -51.61
C LEU A 424 -13.19 25.89 -51.86
N GLU A 425 -13.98 26.26 -50.85
CA GLU A 425 -15.02 27.28 -50.98
C GLU A 425 -14.47 28.68 -51.25
N ARG A 426 -13.23 28.98 -50.77
CA ARG A 426 -12.56 30.28 -50.93
C ARG A 426 -11.48 30.29 -52.00
N THR A 427 -11.42 29.28 -52.87
CA THR A 427 -10.39 29.15 -53.90
C THR A 427 -10.31 30.39 -54.79
N ARG A 428 -11.48 30.96 -55.18
CA ARG A 428 -11.55 32.17 -55.98
C ARG A 428 -11.03 33.41 -55.24
N GLU A 429 -11.37 33.58 -53.95
CA GLU A 429 -10.84 34.68 -53.13
C GLU A 429 -9.32 34.60 -52.99
N ILE A 430 -8.77 33.38 -52.79
CA ILE A 430 -7.32 33.13 -52.73
C ILE A 430 -6.67 33.50 -54.09
N GLY A 431 -7.29 33.14 -55.18
CA GLY A 431 -6.82 33.52 -56.55
C GLY A 431 -6.75 35.02 -56.74
N ILE A 432 -7.77 35.78 -56.29
CA ILE A 432 -7.80 37.23 -56.33
C ILE A 432 -6.66 37.84 -55.46
N TRP A 433 -6.48 37.34 -54.23
CA TRP A 433 -5.40 37.87 -53.39
C TRP A 433 -4.02 37.62 -53.98
N LYS A 434 -3.80 36.46 -54.59
CA LYS A 434 -2.52 36.16 -55.25
C LYS A 434 -2.30 36.98 -56.53
N SER A 435 -3.36 37.28 -57.30
CA SER A 435 -3.25 38.16 -58.45
C SER A 435 -2.95 39.62 -58.04
N LEU A 436 -3.35 40.05 -56.83
CA LEU A 436 -3.02 41.34 -56.22
C LEU A 436 -1.64 41.34 -55.56
N GLY A 437 -0.84 40.25 -55.65
CA GLY A 437 0.51 40.19 -55.17
C GLY A 437 0.69 39.54 -53.77
N ALA A 438 -0.30 38.81 -53.25
CA ALA A 438 -0.12 38.05 -52.03
C ALA A 438 0.86 36.90 -52.23
N ARG A 439 1.85 36.78 -51.38
CA ARG A 439 2.83 35.67 -51.37
C ARG A 439 2.21 34.39 -50.80
N ASP A 440 2.74 33.25 -51.14
CA ASP A 440 2.33 31.95 -50.59
C ASP A 440 2.41 31.90 -49.08
N SER A 441 3.42 32.58 -48.51
CA SER A 441 3.58 32.69 -47.07
C SER A 441 2.44 33.48 -46.37
N HIS A 442 1.87 34.49 -47.05
CA HIS A 442 0.73 35.24 -46.51
C HIS A 442 -0.54 34.36 -46.43
N ILE A 443 -0.80 33.56 -47.47
CA ILE A 443 -1.93 32.63 -47.50
C ILE A 443 -1.73 31.53 -46.45
N LEU A 444 -0.51 30.96 -46.37
CA LEU A 444 -0.15 29.97 -45.36
C LEU A 444 -0.41 30.50 -43.93
N LEU A 445 0.09 31.70 -43.65
CA LEU A 445 -0.03 32.31 -42.32
C LEU A 445 -1.48 32.60 -41.97
N MET A 446 -2.31 32.96 -42.93
CA MET A 446 -3.74 33.20 -42.74
C MET A 446 -4.46 31.96 -42.23
N PHE A 447 -4.28 30.81 -42.87
CA PHE A 447 -4.93 29.57 -42.46
C PHE A 447 -4.31 28.98 -41.18
N LEU A 448 -3.01 29.16 -40.96
CA LEU A 448 -2.37 28.80 -39.67
C LEU A 448 -2.91 29.65 -38.52
N SER A 449 -3.16 30.97 -38.78
CA SER A 449 -3.74 31.82 -37.72
C SER A 449 -5.22 31.47 -37.43
N GLU A 450 -5.97 30.95 -38.41
CA GLU A 450 -7.30 30.36 -38.16
C GLU A 450 -7.18 29.13 -37.23
N GLY A 451 -6.24 28.22 -37.51
CA GLY A 451 -5.95 27.06 -36.64
C GLY A 451 -5.51 27.46 -35.24
N MET A 452 -4.62 28.45 -35.13
CA MET A 452 -4.17 29.01 -33.83
C MET A 452 -5.33 29.61 -33.04
N ALA A 453 -6.22 30.38 -33.70
CA ALA A 453 -7.37 30.99 -33.06
C ALA A 453 -8.35 29.93 -32.55
N LEU A 454 -8.62 28.88 -33.33
CA LEU A 454 -9.43 27.74 -32.89
C LEU A 454 -8.82 27.02 -31.70
N GLY A 455 -7.51 26.82 -31.68
CA GLY A 455 -6.80 26.23 -30.57
C GLY A 455 -6.84 27.07 -29.30
N PHE A 456 -6.64 28.38 -29.45
CA PHE A 456 -6.69 29.30 -28.32
C PHE A 456 -8.10 29.42 -27.73
N LEU A 457 -9.11 29.61 -28.55
CA LEU A 457 -10.50 29.71 -28.12
C LEU A 457 -11.02 28.37 -27.58
N GLY A 458 -10.76 27.28 -28.32
CA GLY A 458 -11.19 25.95 -27.90
C GLY A 458 -10.45 25.47 -26.66
N GLY A 459 -9.13 25.68 -26.60
CA GLY A 459 -8.31 25.36 -25.45
C GLY A 459 -8.70 26.16 -24.20
N GLY A 460 -8.94 27.46 -24.36
CA GLY A 460 -9.42 28.34 -23.29
C GLY A 460 -10.82 27.96 -22.77
N LEU A 461 -11.76 27.69 -23.69
CA LEU A 461 -13.10 27.19 -23.33
C LEU A 461 -13.02 25.82 -22.65
N GLY A 462 -12.17 24.91 -23.16
CA GLY A 462 -11.97 23.60 -22.56
C GLY A 462 -11.40 23.68 -21.15
N LEU A 463 -10.41 24.54 -20.94
CA LEU A 463 -9.84 24.80 -19.62
C LEU A 463 -10.90 25.37 -18.66
N LEU A 464 -11.71 26.34 -19.11
CA LEU A 464 -12.80 26.91 -18.32
C LEU A 464 -13.84 25.85 -17.94
N LEU A 465 -14.26 25.03 -18.90
CA LEU A 465 -15.20 23.92 -18.65
C LEU A 465 -14.59 22.87 -17.69
N GLY A 466 -13.32 22.51 -17.84
CA GLY A 466 -12.61 21.62 -16.94
C GLY A 466 -12.55 22.15 -15.52
N TRP A 467 -12.26 23.45 -15.37
CA TRP A 467 -12.29 24.11 -14.07
C TRP A 467 -13.72 24.16 -13.47
N LEU A 468 -14.72 24.44 -14.27
CA LEU A 468 -16.12 24.48 -13.81
C LEU A 468 -16.62 23.08 -13.37
N LEU A 469 -16.25 22.04 -14.11
CA LEU A 469 -16.56 20.64 -13.77
C LEU A 469 -15.80 20.14 -12.55
N SER A 470 -14.64 20.71 -12.24
CA SER A 470 -13.89 20.34 -11.04
C SER A 470 -14.61 20.69 -9.75
N ILE A 471 -15.47 21.70 -9.73
CA ILE A 471 -16.20 22.14 -8.53
C ILE A 471 -17.15 21.04 -8.01
N PRO A 472 -18.12 20.52 -8.80
CA PRO A 472 -18.93 19.38 -8.36
C PRO A 472 -18.11 18.08 -8.25
N GLY A 473 -17.06 17.93 -9.07
CA GLY A 473 -16.14 16.80 -9.04
C GLY A 473 -15.41 16.65 -7.70
N ASP A 474 -14.97 17.76 -7.13
CA ASP A 474 -14.31 17.79 -5.81
C ASP A 474 -15.25 17.24 -4.71
N GLY A 475 -16.49 17.70 -4.68
CA GLY A 475 -17.51 17.23 -3.73
C GLY A 475 -17.81 15.73 -3.90
N PHE A 476 -17.86 15.24 -5.13
CA PHE A 476 -18.13 13.83 -5.42
C PHE A 476 -16.96 12.93 -4.97
N VAL A 477 -15.74 13.27 -5.36
CA VAL A 477 -14.54 12.47 -4.99
C VAL A 477 -14.32 12.48 -3.48
N ARG A 478 -14.50 13.63 -2.81
CA ARG A 478 -14.41 13.71 -1.35
C ARG A 478 -15.43 12.79 -0.66
N ARG A 479 -16.68 12.76 -1.11
CA ARG A 479 -17.69 11.86 -0.54
C ARG A 479 -17.30 10.39 -0.69
N LEU A 480 -16.77 9.99 -1.85
CA LEU A 480 -16.29 8.62 -2.08
C LEU A 480 -15.15 8.25 -1.13
N ILE A 481 -14.18 9.15 -0.95
CA ILE A 481 -13.04 8.90 -0.07
C ILE A 481 -13.49 8.89 1.40
N GLN A 482 -14.37 9.80 1.81
CA GLN A 482 -14.90 9.85 3.18
C GLN A 482 -15.69 8.61 3.58
N GLN A 483 -16.39 7.95 2.63
CA GLN A 483 -17.09 6.69 2.91
C GLN A 483 -16.13 5.54 3.25
N GLN A 484 -14.88 5.62 2.86
CA GLN A 484 -13.87 4.59 3.08
C GLN A 484 -12.81 4.98 4.13
N SER A 485 -12.82 6.21 4.62
CA SER A 485 -11.82 6.73 5.55
C SER A 485 -12.44 7.01 6.91
N VAL A 486 -11.76 6.57 7.97
CA VAL A 486 -12.18 6.79 9.38
C VAL A 486 -11.91 8.23 9.83
N GLU A 487 -10.94 8.91 9.22
CA GLU A 487 -10.59 10.29 9.56
C GLU A 487 -11.06 11.30 8.50
N PRO A 488 -11.56 12.48 8.92
CA PRO A 488 -11.93 13.53 7.99
C PRO A 488 -10.69 14.05 7.24
N ILE A 489 -10.79 14.11 5.92
CA ILE A 489 -9.72 14.67 5.07
C ILE A 489 -9.60 16.16 5.38
N GLN A 490 -8.51 16.52 6.04
CA GLN A 490 -8.26 17.89 6.54
C GLN A 490 -7.84 18.90 5.48
N SER A 491 -7.83 18.60 4.19
CA SER A 491 -7.22 19.57 3.29
C SER A 491 -7.76 19.58 1.87
N SER A 492 -7.48 20.70 1.26
CA SER A 492 -7.28 21.04 -0.16
C SER A 492 -8.22 20.37 -1.18
N THR A 493 -8.48 21.10 -2.21
CA THR A 493 -9.21 20.67 -3.40
C THR A 493 -8.51 19.44 -4.01
N VAL A 494 -9.32 18.46 -4.44
CA VAL A 494 -8.85 17.25 -5.14
C VAL A 494 -8.34 17.59 -6.56
N PHE A 495 -8.68 18.77 -7.05
CA PHE A 495 -8.26 19.28 -8.35
C PHE A 495 -7.31 20.45 -8.19
N GLU A 496 -6.13 20.38 -8.77
CA GLU A 496 -5.15 21.43 -8.79
C GLU A 496 -4.97 22.00 -10.20
N PHE A 497 -5.11 23.34 -10.33
CA PHE A 497 -4.91 24.06 -11.59
C PHE A 497 -3.71 25.02 -11.48
N PRO A 498 -2.49 24.53 -11.37
CA PRO A 498 -1.32 25.41 -11.37
C PRO A 498 -1.19 26.11 -12.72
N LEU A 499 -0.62 27.29 -12.71
CA LEU A 499 -0.53 28.18 -13.88
C LEU A 499 0.16 27.53 -15.08
N TRP A 500 1.18 26.71 -14.83
CA TRP A 500 1.87 25.96 -15.87
C TRP A 500 0.98 24.92 -16.57
N LEU A 501 0.05 24.28 -15.84
CA LEU A 501 -0.92 23.34 -16.40
C LEU A 501 -1.93 24.10 -17.29
N CYS A 502 -2.44 25.24 -16.82
CA CYS A 502 -3.38 26.06 -17.58
C CYS A 502 -2.76 26.52 -18.90
N LEU A 503 -1.54 27.09 -18.85
CA LEU A 503 -0.80 27.51 -20.03
C LEU A 503 -0.41 26.32 -20.92
N GLY A 504 0.00 25.22 -20.33
CA GLY A 504 0.36 23.99 -21.03
C GLY A 504 -0.81 23.38 -21.81
N THR A 505 -2.00 23.33 -21.21
CA THR A 505 -3.21 22.80 -21.86
C THR A 505 -3.61 23.64 -23.07
N VAL A 506 -3.68 24.97 -22.89
CA VAL A 506 -3.99 25.89 -24.00
C VAL A 506 -2.90 25.86 -25.06
N GLY A 507 -1.64 25.89 -24.67
CA GLY A 507 -0.50 25.79 -25.60
C GLY A 507 -0.50 24.50 -26.39
N PHE A 508 -0.81 23.37 -25.76
CA PHE A 508 -0.92 22.07 -26.40
C PHE A 508 -2.10 22.02 -27.38
N ALA A 509 -3.26 22.57 -27.00
CA ALA A 509 -4.40 22.69 -27.91
C ALA A 509 -4.02 23.54 -29.15
N VAL A 510 -3.38 24.70 -28.97
CA VAL A 510 -2.90 25.53 -30.09
C VAL A 510 -1.91 24.78 -30.97
N LEU A 511 -1.00 24.01 -30.39
CA LEU A 511 -0.01 23.23 -31.16
C LEU A 511 -0.70 22.17 -32.03
N ILE A 512 -1.63 21.40 -31.47
CA ILE A 512 -2.37 20.35 -32.20
C ILE A 512 -3.24 20.95 -33.32
N THR A 513 -3.97 22.04 -33.03
CA THR A 513 -4.87 22.66 -34.02
C THR A 513 -4.09 23.35 -35.13
N THR A 514 -2.96 23.99 -34.81
CA THR A 514 -2.05 24.59 -35.83
C THR A 514 -1.40 23.50 -36.67
N GLY A 515 -0.99 22.38 -36.05
CA GLY A 515 -0.49 21.21 -36.77
C GLY A 515 -1.52 20.62 -37.73
N ALA A 516 -2.79 20.52 -37.29
CA ALA A 516 -3.91 20.06 -38.10
C ALA A 516 -4.21 21.00 -39.30
N ALA A 517 -4.04 22.31 -39.07
CA ALA A 517 -4.22 23.32 -40.12
C ALA A 517 -3.08 23.34 -41.15
N LEU A 518 -1.92 22.76 -40.90
CA LEU A 518 -0.72 22.88 -41.72
C LEU A 518 -0.92 22.27 -43.12
N TYR A 519 -1.58 21.10 -43.21
CA TYR A 519 -1.83 20.44 -44.50
C TYR A 519 -2.77 21.26 -45.39
N PRO A 520 -3.99 21.66 -44.95
CA PRO A 520 -4.87 22.49 -45.79
C PRO A 520 -4.28 23.86 -46.09
N ALA A 521 -3.55 24.49 -45.17
CA ALA A 521 -2.88 25.77 -45.37
C ALA A 521 -1.80 25.71 -46.46
N ARG A 522 -0.98 24.64 -46.45
CA ARG A 522 0.01 24.41 -47.54
C ARG A 522 -0.64 24.19 -48.88
N ARG A 523 -1.78 23.48 -48.93
CA ARG A 523 -2.52 23.27 -50.20
C ARG A 523 -3.11 24.59 -50.71
N ALA A 524 -3.69 25.40 -49.84
CA ALA A 524 -4.22 26.73 -50.16
C ALA A 524 -3.11 27.67 -50.70
N SER A 525 -1.93 27.64 -50.10
CA SER A 525 -0.80 28.48 -50.51
C SER A 525 -0.24 28.12 -51.90
N ARG A 526 -0.47 26.91 -52.40
CA ARG A 526 0.01 26.45 -53.70
C ARG A 526 -1.02 26.57 -54.83
N VAL A 527 -2.21 27.12 -54.59
CA VAL A 527 -3.23 27.36 -55.61
C VAL A 527 -2.72 28.37 -56.63
N GLN A 528 -2.82 28.03 -57.93
CA GLN A 528 -2.40 28.92 -59.01
C GLN A 528 -3.50 29.96 -59.27
N PRO A 529 -3.18 31.26 -59.42
CA PRO A 529 -4.16 32.33 -59.64
C PRO A 529 -5.02 32.11 -60.91
N VAL A 530 -4.40 31.61 -61.98
CA VAL A 530 -5.09 31.38 -63.27
C VAL A 530 -6.14 30.27 -63.13
N GLU A 531 -5.81 29.19 -62.44
CA GLU A 531 -6.74 28.07 -62.24
C GLU A 531 -7.87 28.48 -61.30
N ALA A 532 -7.53 29.21 -60.21
CA ALA A 532 -8.50 29.67 -59.20
C ALA A 532 -9.56 30.64 -59.77
N LEU A 533 -9.20 31.45 -60.79
CA LEU A 533 -10.12 32.39 -61.45
C LEU A 533 -10.91 31.76 -62.59
N ARG A 534 -10.50 30.60 -63.09
CA ARG A 534 -11.17 29.83 -64.14
C ARG A 534 -12.22 28.86 -63.61
N TYR A 535 -12.21 28.60 -62.30
CA TYR A 535 -13.22 27.77 -61.62
C TYR A 535 -14.53 28.55 -61.52
N GLU A 536 -15.56 28.13 -62.28
CA GLU A 536 -16.96 28.53 -62.09
C GLU A 536 -17.61 27.75 -60.96
#